data_79c19c7e20370930c2183a9fdcd1c183
#
_entry.id   79c19c7e20370930c2183a9fdcd1c183
#
_cell.length_a   1.000
_cell.length_b   1.000
_cell.length_c   1.000
_cell.angle_alpha   90.00
_cell.angle_beta   90.00
_cell.angle_gamma   90.00
#
_symmetry.space_group_name_H-M   'P 1'
#
loop_
_entity.id
_entity.type
_entity.pdbx_description
1 polymer ?
#
loop_
_entity_poly.entity_id
_entity_poly.type
_entity_poly.pdbx_seq_one_letter_code
_entity_poly.pdbx_strand_id
1 'polypeptide(L)'
;MELWRKLRPFPKAVPRLAFLDFDGTLSLLRAGWMPIMRRQMFEALRPLGTEESDALIMVQIESWIQENNGKPTWRQMERLESEVSRRGGGSIGWPKYLADFSSRLMDQVIPRKQSLRDGTEIPSNHCVEGAHSLLDNLQLHGLELHLVSGTERHHVVEEAELLGLTKYFGDRIYGPTGHNDGFSKQKVLETLVPDATLRNTVLAIGDGPVEISLVSGCGGLAVGVARSENGQGMDAATAKLLDECGAHALVAGFQSAEAFTDWLLVHRGERP
;
A
#
# COMPACT_ATOMS: atom_id res chain seq x y z
N MET A 1 6.72 -21.76 9.19
CA MET A 1 5.66 -21.03 8.43
C MET A 1 6.34 -20.44 7.21
N GLU A 2 5.78 -20.61 6.02
CA GLU A 2 6.42 -20.13 4.79
C GLU A 2 6.30 -18.58 4.76
N LEU A 3 7.44 -17.88 4.80
CA LEU A 3 7.48 -16.41 4.87
C LEU A 3 7.13 -15.77 3.53
N TRP A 4 7.34 -16.48 2.41
CA TRP A 4 6.95 -16.08 1.06
C TRP A 4 6.53 -17.28 0.23
N ARG A 5 5.74 -17.01 -0.80
CA ARG A 5 5.19 -18.04 -1.70
C ARG A 5 5.22 -17.55 -3.15
N LYS A 6 5.76 -18.36 -4.07
CA LYS A 6 5.63 -18.15 -5.50
C LYS A 6 4.23 -18.55 -5.96
N LEU A 7 3.62 -17.70 -6.77
CA LEU A 7 2.29 -17.94 -7.36
C LEU A 7 2.37 -18.33 -8.83
N ARG A 8 3.31 -17.70 -9.56
CA ARG A 8 3.49 -17.88 -11.01
C ARG A 8 4.94 -17.71 -11.43
N PRO A 9 5.30 -18.16 -12.66
CA PRO A 9 6.66 -17.96 -13.18
C PRO A 9 7.05 -16.48 -13.16
N PHE A 10 8.30 -16.18 -12.80
CA PHE A 10 8.82 -14.83 -12.83
C PHE A 10 9.10 -14.37 -14.27
N PRO A 11 8.90 -13.07 -14.58
CA PRO A 11 9.27 -12.49 -15.86
C PRO A 11 10.76 -12.70 -16.15
N LYS A 12 11.12 -12.85 -17.45
CA LYS A 12 12.52 -13.08 -17.84
C LYS A 12 13.41 -11.86 -17.63
N ALA A 13 12.85 -10.65 -17.72
CA ALA A 13 13.59 -9.40 -17.53
C ALA A 13 14.10 -9.31 -16.08
N VAL A 14 15.34 -8.82 -15.93
CA VAL A 14 15.94 -8.59 -14.62
C VAL A 14 15.49 -7.20 -14.13
N PRO A 15 14.93 -7.09 -12.92
CA PRO A 15 14.56 -5.80 -12.37
C PRO A 15 15.76 -4.84 -12.21
N ARG A 16 15.53 -3.57 -12.52
CA ARG A 16 16.51 -2.48 -12.34
C ARG A 16 15.98 -1.38 -11.42
N LEU A 17 14.66 -1.26 -11.33
CA LEU A 17 13.96 -0.29 -10.54
C LEU A 17 12.97 -1.01 -9.61
N ALA A 18 12.96 -0.62 -8.33
CA ALA A 18 11.95 -1.06 -7.37
C ALA A 18 10.92 0.07 -7.16
N PHE A 19 9.66 -0.25 -7.43
CA PHE A 19 8.48 0.58 -7.24
C PHE A 19 7.78 0.10 -5.97
N LEU A 20 8.00 0.82 -4.86
CA LEU A 20 7.65 0.39 -3.52
C LEU A 20 6.48 1.21 -2.99
N ASP A 21 5.44 0.53 -2.50
CA ASP A 21 4.41 1.19 -1.72
C ASP A 21 4.89 1.50 -0.30
N PHE A 22 4.17 2.35 0.43
CA PHE A 22 4.55 2.82 1.77
C PHE A 22 3.72 2.20 2.88
N ASP A 23 2.44 2.58 2.94
CA ASP A 23 1.52 2.19 4.01
C ASP A 23 1.17 0.70 3.90
N GLY A 24 1.38 -0.08 4.97
CA GLY A 24 1.16 -1.54 4.95
C GLY A 24 2.30 -2.34 4.30
N THR A 25 3.19 -1.69 3.55
CA THR A 25 4.31 -2.31 2.83
C THR A 25 5.65 -2.09 3.52
N LEU A 26 5.99 -0.85 3.85
CA LEU A 26 7.20 -0.48 4.59
C LEU A 26 6.88 0.12 5.95
N SER A 27 5.80 0.91 6.03
CA SER A 27 5.36 1.65 7.21
C SER A 27 4.11 1.04 7.83
N LEU A 28 4.08 0.99 9.16
CA LEU A 28 2.92 0.65 9.99
C LEU A 28 2.40 1.86 10.78
N LEU A 29 2.91 3.07 10.53
CA LEU A 29 2.45 4.27 11.24
C LEU A 29 0.95 4.50 11.10
N ARG A 30 0.40 4.18 9.94
CA ARG A 30 -1.04 4.29 9.62
C ARG A 30 -1.81 2.98 9.79
N ALA A 31 -1.18 1.93 10.36
CA ALA A 31 -1.87 0.66 10.60
C ALA A 31 -3.15 0.86 11.42
N GLY A 32 -4.24 0.18 11.02
CA GLY A 32 -5.58 0.37 11.60
C GLY A 32 -6.46 1.39 10.87
N TRP A 33 -6.03 1.92 9.72
CA TRP A 33 -6.84 2.83 8.90
C TRP A 33 -8.12 2.18 8.34
N MET A 34 -8.05 0.90 7.97
CA MET A 34 -9.20 0.19 7.38
C MET A 34 -10.39 0.07 8.37
N PRO A 35 -10.22 -0.35 9.62
CA PRO A 35 -11.30 -0.32 10.62
C PRO A 35 -11.92 1.06 10.82
N ILE A 36 -11.12 2.14 10.80
CA ILE A 36 -11.60 3.52 10.91
C ILE A 36 -12.48 3.87 9.71
N MET A 37 -12.01 3.60 8.52
CA MET A 37 -12.74 3.87 7.28
C MET A 37 -14.04 3.06 7.19
N ARG A 38 -13.97 1.77 7.49
CA ARG A 38 -15.12 0.87 7.56
C ARG A 38 -16.19 1.42 8.50
N ARG A 39 -15.79 1.81 9.69
CA ARG A 39 -16.70 2.39 10.69
C ARG A 39 -17.32 3.69 10.20
N GLN A 40 -16.54 4.62 9.66
CA GLN A 40 -17.05 5.88 9.13
C GLN A 40 -18.07 5.65 7.99
N MET A 41 -17.74 4.78 7.04
CA MET A 41 -18.66 4.46 5.93
C MET A 41 -19.96 3.85 6.45
N PHE A 42 -19.89 2.93 7.41
CA PHE A 42 -21.07 2.32 8.02
C PHE A 42 -21.92 3.34 8.77
N GLU A 43 -21.30 4.22 9.57
CA GLU A 43 -22.00 5.32 10.28
C GLU A 43 -22.71 6.29 9.33
N ALA A 44 -22.17 6.50 8.12
CA ALA A 44 -22.78 7.36 7.10
C ALA A 44 -23.95 6.68 6.36
N LEU A 45 -23.90 5.38 6.14
CA LEU A 45 -24.87 4.64 5.33
C LEU A 45 -26.04 4.07 6.15
N ARG A 46 -25.77 3.53 7.33
CA ARG A 46 -26.78 2.83 8.15
C ARG A 46 -27.99 3.68 8.52
N PRO A 47 -27.86 4.99 8.86
CA PRO A 47 -29.00 5.84 9.21
C PRO A 47 -29.95 6.16 8.05
N LEU A 48 -29.57 5.85 6.80
CA LEU A 48 -30.37 6.19 5.62
C LEU A 48 -31.62 5.32 5.48
N GLY A 49 -31.79 4.30 6.33
CA GLY A 49 -33.04 3.55 6.44
C GLY A 49 -33.38 2.68 5.23
N THR A 50 -32.34 2.24 4.48
CA THR A 50 -32.54 1.29 3.36
C THR A 50 -32.93 -0.10 3.91
N GLU A 51 -33.55 -0.93 3.05
CA GLU A 51 -33.89 -2.32 3.39
C GLU A 51 -32.63 -3.24 3.48
N GLU A 52 -31.44 -2.70 3.20
CA GLU A 52 -30.18 -3.43 3.27
C GLU A 52 -29.86 -3.85 4.70
N SER A 53 -29.52 -5.11 4.91
CA SER A 53 -29.04 -5.57 6.22
C SER A 53 -27.65 -4.99 6.53
N ASP A 54 -27.30 -4.86 7.81
CA ASP A 54 -25.97 -4.43 8.26
C ASP A 54 -24.87 -5.27 7.64
N ALA A 55 -25.08 -6.58 7.53
CA ALA A 55 -24.12 -7.49 6.91
C ALA A 55 -23.90 -7.19 5.42
N LEU A 56 -24.97 -6.85 4.68
CA LEU A 56 -24.84 -6.49 3.26
C LEU A 56 -24.11 -5.16 3.09
N ILE A 57 -24.43 -4.16 3.91
CA ILE A 57 -23.73 -2.86 3.91
C ILE A 57 -22.23 -3.07 4.20
N MET A 58 -21.90 -3.90 5.17
CA MET A 58 -20.49 -4.19 5.52
C MET A 58 -19.74 -4.89 4.39
N VAL A 59 -20.35 -5.87 3.71
CA VAL A 59 -19.74 -6.55 2.56
C VAL A 59 -19.46 -5.58 1.42
N GLN A 60 -20.37 -4.65 1.15
CA GLN A 60 -20.19 -3.63 0.13
C GLN A 60 -19.05 -2.65 0.51
N ILE A 61 -19.03 -2.18 1.76
CA ILE A 61 -17.95 -1.31 2.26
C ILE A 61 -16.59 -1.98 2.10
N GLU A 62 -16.47 -3.25 2.47
CA GLU A 62 -15.24 -4.01 2.35
C GLU A 62 -14.76 -4.09 0.89
N SER A 63 -15.66 -4.38 -0.05
CA SER A 63 -15.35 -4.37 -1.49
C SER A 63 -14.84 -3.01 -1.95
N TRP A 64 -15.48 -1.91 -1.54
CA TRP A 64 -15.04 -0.56 -1.96
C TRP A 64 -13.69 -0.17 -1.39
N ILE A 65 -13.42 -0.53 -0.14
CA ILE A 65 -12.11 -0.30 0.50
C ILE A 65 -11.02 -1.05 -0.28
N GLN A 66 -11.25 -2.33 -0.59
CA GLN A 66 -10.29 -3.15 -1.33
C GLN A 66 -10.06 -2.64 -2.75
N GLU A 67 -11.12 -2.29 -3.50
CA GLU A 67 -11.03 -1.77 -4.88
C GLU A 67 -10.23 -0.45 -4.98
N ASN A 68 -10.19 0.32 -3.90
CA ASN A 68 -9.55 1.63 -3.85
C ASN A 68 -8.25 1.65 -3.01
N ASN A 69 -7.83 0.52 -2.47
CA ASN A 69 -6.55 0.43 -1.77
C ASN A 69 -5.40 0.79 -2.73
N GLY A 70 -4.43 1.59 -2.24
CA GLY A 70 -3.33 2.12 -3.05
C GLY A 70 -3.66 3.32 -3.94
N LYS A 71 -4.95 3.76 -4.00
CA LYS A 71 -5.37 5.03 -4.61
C LYS A 71 -5.39 6.15 -3.57
N PRO A 72 -5.37 7.44 -4.00
CA PRO A 72 -5.55 8.56 -3.08
C PRO A 72 -6.83 8.44 -2.24
N THR A 73 -6.73 8.70 -0.93
CA THR A 73 -7.82 8.50 0.04
C THR A 73 -9.12 9.22 -0.33
N TRP A 74 -9.03 10.39 -0.97
CA TRP A 74 -10.22 11.13 -1.39
C TRP A 74 -11.09 10.36 -2.41
N ARG A 75 -10.55 9.41 -3.17
CA ARG A 75 -11.33 8.51 -4.05
C ARG A 75 -12.30 7.63 -3.27
N GLN A 76 -11.90 7.18 -2.10
CA GLN A 76 -12.77 6.41 -1.22
C GLN A 76 -13.91 7.28 -0.67
N MET A 77 -13.62 8.56 -0.39
CA MET A 77 -14.65 9.51 0.09
C MET A 77 -15.62 9.93 -1.02
N GLU A 78 -15.16 10.08 -2.26
CA GLU A 78 -16.04 10.26 -3.43
C GLU A 78 -16.98 9.05 -3.60
N ARG A 79 -16.46 7.84 -3.43
CA ARG A 79 -17.29 6.63 -3.45
C ARG A 79 -18.33 6.66 -2.34
N LEU A 80 -17.94 6.99 -1.11
CA LEU A 80 -18.89 7.12 0.00
C LEU A 80 -19.99 8.14 -0.30
N GLU A 81 -19.64 9.33 -0.77
CA GLU A 81 -20.59 10.37 -1.14
C GLU A 81 -21.59 9.89 -2.20
N SER A 82 -21.09 9.22 -3.24
CA SER A 82 -21.92 8.63 -4.29
C SER A 82 -22.91 7.61 -3.73
N GLU A 83 -22.46 6.74 -2.82
CA GLU A 83 -23.30 5.71 -2.21
C GLU A 83 -24.33 6.27 -1.22
N VAL A 84 -23.99 7.33 -0.47
CA VAL A 84 -24.93 8.08 0.36
C VAL A 84 -26.02 8.71 -0.52
N SER A 85 -25.64 9.38 -1.61
CA SER A 85 -26.58 10.02 -2.55
C SER A 85 -27.47 8.98 -3.24
N ARG A 86 -26.92 7.84 -3.67
CA ARG A 86 -27.67 6.74 -4.30
C ARG A 86 -28.77 6.18 -3.37
N ARG A 87 -28.54 6.22 -2.06
CA ARG A 87 -29.48 5.78 -1.02
C ARG A 87 -30.45 6.88 -0.55
N GLY A 88 -30.47 8.03 -1.24
CA GLY A 88 -31.34 9.15 -0.90
C GLY A 88 -30.88 10.00 0.28
N GLY A 89 -29.65 9.81 0.76
CA GLY A 89 -29.05 10.64 1.79
C GLY A 89 -28.64 12.02 1.28
N GLY A 90 -28.69 13.02 2.16
CA GLY A 90 -28.14 14.35 1.87
C GLY A 90 -26.63 14.31 1.79
N SER A 91 -26.06 14.77 0.67
CA SER A 91 -24.59 14.88 0.55
C SER A 91 -24.06 15.99 1.44
N ILE A 92 -23.02 15.66 2.22
CA ILE A 92 -22.22 16.65 2.96
C ILE A 92 -20.94 17.05 2.21
N GLY A 93 -20.68 16.40 1.07
CA GLY A 93 -19.49 16.55 0.25
C GLY A 93 -18.34 15.67 0.71
N TRP A 94 -17.68 14.99 -0.26
CA TRP A 94 -16.53 14.12 0.03
C TRP A 94 -15.40 14.81 0.83
N PRO A 95 -15.12 16.13 0.73
CA PRO A 95 -14.09 16.76 1.54
C PRO A 95 -14.37 16.71 3.05
N LYS A 96 -15.66 16.73 3.46
CA LYS A 96 -16.02 16.59 4.89
C LYS A 96 -15.82 15.15 5.37
N TYR A 97 -16.16 14.15 4.55
CA TYR A 97 -15.85 12.76 4.86
C TYR A 97 -14.34 12.55 4.97
N LEU A 98 -13.54 13.15 4.07
CA LEU A 98 -12.10 13.07 4.13
C LEU A 98 -11.54 13.72 5.41
N ALA A 99 -12.04 14.90 5.77
CA ALA A 99 -11.62 15.59 6.99
C ALA A 99 -11.94 14.76 8.26
N ASP A 100 -13.13 14.16 8.34
CA ASP A 100 -13.53 13.29 9.46
C ASP A 100 -12.64 12.03 9.54
N PHE A 101 -12.45 11.35 8.41
CA PHE A 101 -11.54 10.20 8.33
C PHE A 101 -10.13 10.56 8.78
N SER A 102 -9.59 11.66 8.24
CA SER A 102 -8.24 12.12 8.55
C SER A 102 -8.09 12.45 10.04
N SER A 103 -9.09 13.11 10.63
CA SER A 103 -9.10 13.40 12.08
C SER A 103 -9.01 12.11 12.91
N ARG A 104 -9.91 11.16 12.63
CA ARG A 104 -9.94 9.86 13.36
C ARG A 104 -8.63 9.05 13.17
N LEU A 105 -8.04 9.09 11.98
CA LEU A 105 -6.77 8.44 11.72
C LEU A 105 -5.62 9.12 12.46
N MET A 106 -5.60 10.46 12.47
CA MET A 106 -4.57 11.24 13.14
C MET A 106 -4.59 11.05 14.66
N ASP A 107 -5.73 10.75 15.28
CA ASP A 107 -5.82 10.38 16.69
C ASP A 107 -4.93 9.17 17.05
N GLN A 108 -4.65 8.30 16.07
CA GLN A 108 -3.74 7.16 16.25
C GLN A 108 -2.31 7.45 15.74
N VAL A 109 -2.18 8.19 14.63
CA VAL A 109 -0.89 8.44 13.99
C VAL A 109 -0.06 9.46 14.78
N ILE A 110 -0.68 10.53 15.31
CA ILE A 110 0.05 11.58 16.05
C ILE A 110 0.79 11.03 17.27
N PRO A 111 0.17 10.22 18.15
CA PRO A 111 0.89 9.62 19.27
C PRO A 111 2.07 8.74 18.85
N ARG A 112 1.92 7.94 17.77
CA ARG A 112 3.00 7.10 17.24
C ARG A 112 4.16 7.95 16.71
N LYS A 113 3.86 9.03 15.99
CA LYS A 113 4.89 9.99 15.52
C LYS A 113 5.57 10.70 16.70
N GLN A 114 4.80 11.03 17.74
CA GLN A 114 5.35 11.69 18.90
C GLN A 114 6.30 10.78 19.68
N SER A 115 5.94 9.49 19.90
CA SER A 115 6.82 8.54 20.59
C SER A 115 8.14 8.29 19.84
N LEU A 116 8.12 8.35 18.50
CA LEU A 116 9.35 8.31 17.70
C LEU A 116 10.20 9.57 17.87
N ARG A 117 9.58 10.77 17.88
CA ARG A 117 10.30 12.02 18.08
C ARG A 117 10.93 12.13 19.46
N ASP A 118 10.23 11.64 20.48
CA ASP A 118 10.66 11.65 21.88
C ASP A 118 11.65 10.51 22.19
N GLY A 119 11.88 9.60 21.23
CA GLY A 119 12.75 8.43 21.41
C GLY A 119 12.21 7.39 22.41
N THR A 120 10.92 7.44 22.74
CA THR A 120 10.26 6.45 23.62
C THR A 120 9.95 5.16 22.86
N GLU A 121 9.87 5.21 21.54
CA GLU A 121 9.81 4.06 20.65
C GLU A 121 10.89 4.14 19.57
N ILE A 122 11.27 2.98 19.04
CA ILE A 122 12.24 2.87 17.95
C ILE A 122 11.53 2.74 16.61
N PRO A 123 12.12 3.26 15.49
CA PRO A 123 11.51 3.22 14.16
C PRO A 123 11.07 1.82 13.71
N SER A 124 11.80 0.78 14.07
CA SER A 124 11.48 -0.60 13.67
C SER A 124 10.13 -1.11 14.21
N ASN A 125 9.62 -0.54 15.32
CA ASN A 125 8.31 -0.89 15.86
C ASN A 125 7.15 -0.44 14.95
N HIS A 126 7.42 0.55 14.11
CA HIS A 126 6.46 1.12 13.16
C HIS A 126 6.82 0.85 11.69
N CYS A 127 7.77 -0.05 11.45
CA CYS A 127 8.06 -0.60 10.13
C CYS A 127 7.49 -2.01 9.99
N VAL A 128 7.18 -2.42 8.77
CA VAL A 128 7.00 -3.84 8.46
C VAL A 128 8.32 -4.55 8.77
N GLU A 129 8.23 -5.68 9.47
CA GLU A 129 9.40 -6.40 9.95
C GLU A 129 10.36 -6.73 8.80
N GLY A 130 11.64 -6.34 8.94
CA GLY A 130 12.67 -6.51 7.93
C GLY A 130 12.67 -5.47 6.80
N ALA A 131 11.83 -4.41 6.84
CA ALA A 131 11.77 -3.40 5.79
C ALA A 131 13.11 -2.73 5.49
N HIS A 132 13.87 -2.33 6.52
CA HIS A 132 15.22 -1.77 6.32
C HIS A 132 16.15 -2.75 5.63
N SER A 133 16.19 -4.00 6.11
CA SER A 133 17.03 -5.06 5.50
C SER A 133 16.62 -5.36 4.06
N LEU A 134 15.32 -5.32 3.75
CA LEU A 134 14.85 -5.44 2.37
C LEU A 134 15.45 -4.33 1.49
N LEU A 135 15.35 -3.07 1.93
CA LEU A 135 15.83 -1.93 1.17
C LEU A 135 17.36 -1.96 0.99
N ASP A 136 18.10 -2.32 2.03
CA ASP A 136 19.55 -2.54 1.97
C ASP A 136 19.89 -3.60 0.91
N ASN A 137 19.21 -4.74 0.93
CA ASN A 137 19.47 -5.83 -0.02
C ASN A 137 19.07 -5.46 -1.46
N LEU A 138 17.95 -4.79 -1.67
CA LEU A 138 17.55 -4.31 -3.00
C LEU A 138 18.60 -3.35 -3.58
N GLN A 139 19.18 -2.45 -2.77
CA GLN A 139 20.28 -1.59 -3.19
C GLN A 139 21.57 -2.36 -3.49
N LEU A 140 21.92 -3.36 -2.67
CA LEU A 140 23.06 -4.23 -2.92
C LEU A 140 22.96 -4.98 -4.25
N HIS A 141 21.74 -5.34 -4.66
CA HIS A 141 21.45 -5.92 -5.98
C HIS A 141 21.37 -4.87 -7.11
N GLY A 142 21.65 -3.59 -6.81
CA GLY A 142 21.75 -2.52 -7.81
C GLY A 142 20.43 -1.96 -8.27
N LEU A 143 19.33 -2.18 -7.54
CA LEU A 143 18.02 -1.59 -7.89
C LEU A 143 17.95 -0.12 -7.46
N GLU A 144 17.42 0.73 -8.33
CA GLU A 144 17.02 2.07 -7.97
C GLU A 144 15.68 2.04 -7.24
N LEU A 145 15.62 2.63 -6.03
CA LEU A 145 14.44 2.55 -5.17
C LEU A 145 13.57 3.79 -5.29
N HIS A 146 12.27 3.61 -5.54
CA HIS A 146 11.26 4.64 -5.63
C HIS A 146 10.10 4.32 -4.68
N LEU A 147 9.76 5.26 -3.81
CA LEU A 147 8.63 5.17 -2.87
C LEU A 147 7.42 5.87 -3.47
N VAL A 148 6.32 5.14 -3.67
CA VAL A 148 5.14 5.66 -4.37
C VAL A 148 3.87 5.32 -3.60
N SER A 149 3.31 6.29 -2.90
CA SER A 149 2.16 6.13 -2.00
C SER A 149 0.91 6.85 -2.51
N GLY A 150 -0.26 6.33 -2.11
CA GLY A 150 -1.53 7.04 -2.22
C GLY A 150 -1.74 8.12 -1.15
N THR A 151 -0.91 8.15 -0.12
CA THR A 151 -0.88 9.18 0.92
C THR A 151 -0.20 10.44 0.40
N GLU A 152 -0.66 11.62 0.84
CA GLU A 152 -0.08 12.90 0.43
C GLU A 152 1.42 12.96 0.69
N ARG A 153 2.18 13.44 -0.32
CA ARG A 153 3.64 13.39 -0.36
C ARG A 153 4.30 13.96 0.89
N HIS A 154 3.80 15.08 1.41
CA HIS A 154 4.40 15.73 2.58
C HIS A 154 4.31 14.84 3.86
N HIS A 155 3.22 14.10 4.01
CA HIS A 155 3.09 13.12 5.09
C HIS A 155 4.03 11.94 4.90
N VAL A 156 4.13 11.41 3.67
CA VAL A 156 5.04 10.28 3.37
C VAL A 156 6.49 10.67 3.65
N VAL A 157 6.92 11.87 3.26
CA VAL A 157 8.28 12.38 3.51
C VAL A 157 8.55 12.46 5.02
N GLU A 158 7.65 13.11 5.78
CA GLU A 158 7.79 13.24 7.23
C GLU A 158 7.84 11.87 7.93
N GLU A 159 6.94 10.97 7.56
CA GLU A 159 6.84 9.63 8.15
C GLU A 159 8.04 8.75 7.76
N ALA A 160 8.51 8.82 6.51
CA ALA A 160 9.72 8.13 6.07
C ALA A 160 10.98 8.66 6.80
N GLU A 161 11.04 9.95 7.13
CA GLU A 161 12.12 10.53 7.93
C GLU A 161 12.09 9.97 9.36
N LEU A 162 10.94 9.98 10.02
CA LEU A 162 10.78 9.41 11.37
C LEU A 162 11.14 7.92 11.43
N LEU A 163 10.87 7.18 10.35
CA LEU A 163 11.20 5.76 10.24
C LEU A 163 12.65 5.49 9.78
N GLY A 164 13.44 6.54 9.46
CA GLY A 164 14.81 6.40 8.96
C GLY A 164 14.89 5.81 7.55
N LEU A 165 13.82 5.96 6.74
CA LEU A 165 13.72 5.39 5.41
C LEU A 165 14.17 6.36 4.31
N THR A 166 14.22 7.66 4.56
CA THR A 166 14.61 8.68 3.57
C THR A 166 15.99 8.46 2.95
N LYS A 167 16.92 7.85 3.71
CA LYS A 167 18.27 7.51 3.22
C LYS A 167 18.27 6.61 1.98
N TYR A 168 17.23 5.79 1.79
CA TYR A 168 17.11 4.88 0.65
C TYR A 168 16.55 5.56 -0.60
N PHE A 169 15.73 6.59 -0.40
CA PHE A 169 14.94 7.18 -1.47
C PHE A 169 15.42 8.57 -1.88
N GLY A 170 15.97 9.37 -0.95
CA GLY A 170 16.27 10.78 -1.21
C GLY A 170 15.02 11.50 -1.71
N ASP A 171 15.11 12.14 -2.90
CA ASP A 171 13.98 12.85 -3.52
C ASP A 171 12.98 11.93 -4.25
N ARG A 172 13.28 10.63 -4.36
CA ARG A 172 12.44 9.63 -5.06
C ARG A 172 11.25 9.15 -4.23
N ILE A 173 10.54 10.09 -3.62
CA ILE A 173 9.31 9.89 -2.85
C ILE A 173 8.17 10.58 -3.55
N TYR A 174 7.16 9.82 -3.97
CA TYR A 174 6.03 10.26 -4.76
C TYR A 174 4.71 10.02 -4.02
N GLY A 175 3.84 10.99 -4.08
CA GLY A 175 2.49 10.96 -3.53
C GLY A 175 1.71 12.16 -4.01
N PRO A 176 0.38 12.19 -3.82
CA PRO A 176 -0.43 13.37 -4.15
C PRO A 176 0.11 14.62 -3.44
N THR A 177 0.05 15.77 -4.12
CA THR A 177 0.36 17.10 -3.56
C THR A 177 -0.90 17.93 -3.32
N GLY A 178 -2.06 17.38 -3.71
CA GLY A 178 -3.38 17.96 -3.55
C GLY A 178 -4.42 17.22 -4.38
N HIS A 179 -5.69 17.55 -4.18
CA HIS A 179 -6.81 16.84 -4.81
C HIS A 179 -6.78 16.84 -6.35
N ASN A 180 -6.33 17.95 -6.98
CA ASN A 180 -6.39 18.11 -8.43
C ASN A 180 -5.02 18.08 -9.12
N ASP A 181 -4.00 17.52 -8.50
CA ASP A 181 -2.65 17.42 -9.05
C ASP A 181 -2.53 16.37 -10.17
N GLY A 182 -3.58 15.58 -10.36
CA GLY A 182 -3.61 14.53 -11.37
C GLY A 182 -2.69 13.34 -11.04
N PHE A 183 -2.29 13.18 -9.78
CA PHE A 183 -1.47 12.06 -9.33
C PHE A 183 -2.12 10.71 -9.60
N SER A 184 -1.31 9.78 -10.09
CA SER A 184 -1.58 8.34 -10.06
C SER A 184 -0.27 7.56 -10.08
N LYS A 185 -0.25 6.38 -9.45
CA LYS A 185 0.91 5.46 -9.50
C LYS A 185 1.29 5.12 -10.94
N GLN A 186 0.31 5.04 -11.86
CA GLN A 186 0.55 4.83 -13.29
C GLN A 186 1.37 5.97 -13.90
N LYS A 187 0.99 7.24 -13.69
CA LYS A 187 1.74 8.39 -14.21
C LYS A 187 3.16 8.46 -13.65
N VAL A 188 3.34 8.09 -12.38
CA VAL A 188 4.69 8.00 -11.80
C VAL A 188 5.50 6.95 -12.54
N LEU A 189 4.97 5.74 -12.75
CA LEU A 189 5.65 4.69 -13.50
C LEU A 189 6.00 5.13 -14.93
N GLU A 190 5.07 5.79 -15.62
CA GLU A 190 5.27 6.31 -16.99
C GLU A 190 6.34 7.40 -17.04
N THR A 191 6.47 8.20 -15.99
CA THR A 191 7.51 9.22 -15.85
C THR A 191 8.87 8.61 -15.57
N LEU A 192 8.93 7.61 -14.68
CA LEU A 192 10.18 6.93 -14.31
C LEU A 192 10.69 6.03 -15.43
N VAL A 193 9.80 5.38 -16.16
CA VAL A 193 10.13 4.49 -17.28
C VAL A 193 9.29 4.87 -18.50
N PRO A 194 9.69 5.96 -19.20
CA PRO A 194 8.96 6.47 -20.38
C PRO A 194 8.88 5.45 -21.51
N ASP A 195 9.96 4.70 -21.73
CA ASP A 195 9.97 3.61 -22.70
C ASP A 195 9.17 2.41 -22.16
N ALA A 196 7.99 2.20 -22.76
CA ALA A 196 7.09 1.12 -22.35
C ALA A 196 7.74 -0.27 -22.46
N THR A 197 8.72 -0.47 -23.36
CA THR A 197 9.40 -1.77 -23.54
C THR A 197 10.33 -2.10 -22.35
N LEU A 198 10.76 -1.11 -21.59
CA LEU A 198 11.61 -1.27 -20.41
C LEU A 198 10.82 -1.42 -19.10
N ARG A 199 9.49 -1.24 -19.11
CA ARG A 199 8.67 -1.39 -17.90
C ARG A 199 8.64 -2.82 -17.35
N ASN A 200 9.00 -3.80 -18.16
CA ASN A 200 9.21 -5.16 -17.71
C ASN A 200 10.44 -5.34 -16.78
N THR A 201 11.31 -4.32 -16.67
CA THR A 201 12.44 -4.30 -15.72
C THR A 201 12.09 -3.67 -14.37
N VAL A 202 10.81 -3.46 -14.08
CA VAL A 202 10.33 -2.92 -12.81
C VAL A 202 9.95 -4.05 -11.87
N LEU A 203 10.36 -3.92 -10.61
CA LEU A 203 9.89 -4.72 -9.48
C LEU A 203 8.87 -3.88 -8.69
N ALA A 204 7.64 -4.33 -8.56
CA ALA A 204 6.70 -3.75 -7.60
C ALA A 204 6.69 -4.57 -6.30
N ILE A 205 6.63 -3.89 -5.16
CA ILE A 205 6.34 -4.47 -3.85
C ILE A 205 5.27 -3.60 -3.19
N GLY A 206 4.12 -4.19 -2.85
CA GLY A 206 3.00 -3.45 -2.26
C GLY A 206 1.92 -4.35 -1.68
N ASP A 207 1.09 -3.79 -0.79
CA ASP A 207 -0.06 -4.46 -0.19
C ASP A 207 -1.38 -4.15 -0.92
N GLY A 208 -1.34 -3.26 -1.92
CA GLY A 208 -2.51 -2.83 -2.70
C GLY A 208 -2.58 -3.41 -4.11
N PRO A 209 -3.78 -3.43 -4.72
CA PRO A 209 -3.99 -3.95 -6.07
C PRO A 209 -3.37 -3.07 -7.17
N VAL A 210 -3.16 -1.77 -6.90
CA VAL A 210 -2.80 -0.78 -7.94
C VAL A 210 -1.42 -1.04 -8.50
N GLU A 211 -0.38 -1.03 -7.66
CA GLU A 211 1.01 -1.24 -8.08
C GLU A 211 1.24 -2.66 -8.61
N ILE A 212 0.56 -3.65 -8.01
CA ILE A 212 0.66 -5.05 -8.43
C ILE A 212 0.12 -5.22 -9.84
N SER A 213 -1.12 -4.77 -10.11
CA SER A 213 -1.73 -4.85 -11.44
C SER A 213 -0.97 -4.04 -12.48
N LEU A 214 -0.49 -2.85 -12.09
CA LEU A 214 0.22 -1.94 -12.97
C LEU A 214 1.52 -2.55 -13.48
N VAL A 215 2.34 -3.10 -12.57
CA VAL A 215 3.66 -3.63 -12.92
C VAL A 215 3.54 -5.02 -13.56
N SER A 216 2.68 -5.90 -13.07
CA SER A 216 2.44 -7.20 -13.72
C SER A 216 1.86 -7.03 -15.13
N GLY A 217 0.96 -6.07 -15.34
CA GLY A 217 0.39 -5.74 -16.64
C GLY A 217 1.40 -5.24 -17.66
N CYS A 218 2.53 -4.67 -17.22
CA CYS A 218 3.65 -4.27 -18.07
C CYS A 218 4.70 -5.39 -18.23
N GLY A 219 4.47 -6.59 -17.70
CA GLY A 219 5.41 -7.70 -17.73
C GLY A 219 6.56 -7.60 -16.73
N GLY A 220 6.46 -6.70 -15.76
CA GLY A 220 7.41 -6.57 -14.65
C GLY A 220 7.13 -7.57 -13.53
N LEU A 221 8.02 -7.63 -12.55
CA LEU A 221 7.93 -8.53 -11.41
C LEU A 221 7.11 -7.87 -10.29
N ALA A 222 6.03 -8.50 -9.86
CA ALA A 222 5.15 -7.97 -8.82
C ALA A 222 5.10 -8.90 -7.60
N VAL A 223 5.37 -8.35 -6.42
CA VAL A 223 5.36 -9.02 -5.13
C VAL A 223 4.31 -8.39 -4.23
N GLY A 224 3.32 -9.17 -3.84
CA GLY A 224 2.26 -8.72 -2.95
C GLY A 224 2.64 -8.90 -1.48
N VAL A 225 2.41 -7.87 -0.66
CA VAL A 225 2.56 -7.94 0.79
C VAL A 225 1.20 -8.24 1.40
N ALA A 226 0.98 -9.51 1.72
CA ALA A 226 -0.29 -9.99 2.29
C ALA A 226 -0.20 -10.16 3.81
N ARG A 227 0.30 -9.15 4.51
CA ARG A 227 0.48 -9.20 5.97
C ARG A 227 -0.86 -9.18 6.70
N SER A 228 -1.05 -10.08 7.66
CA SER A 228 -2.21 -10.00 8.56
C SER A 228 -2.08 -8.84 9.55
N GLU A 229 -3.22 -8.24 9.97
CA GLU A 229 -3.23 -7.10 10.90
C GLU A 229 -2.54 -7.43 12.24
N ASN A 230 -2.64 -8.68 12.71
CA ASN A 230 -1.96 -9.14 13.94
C ASN A 230 -0.46 -9.45 13.72
N GLY A 231 0.07 -9.28 12.52
CA GLY A 231 1.46 -9.54 12.18
C GLY A 231 1.84 -11.01 12.07
N GLN A 232 0.89 -11.92 12.17
CA GLN A 232 1.16 -13.36 12.13
C GLN A 232 0.72 -13.96 10.79
N GLY A 233 1.68 -14.14 9.89
CA GLY A 233 1.45 -14.79 8.61
C GLY A 233 0.70 -13.93 7.60
N MET A 234 0.16 -14.58 6.57
CA MET A 234 -0.55 -13.93 5.48
C MET A 234 -2.04 -13.81 5.76
N ASP A 235 -2.63 -12.65 5.47
CA ASP A 235 -4.08 -12.47 5.38
C ASP A 235 -4.61 -13.13 4.10
N ALA A 236 -5.59 -14.02 4.24
CA ALA A 236 -6.10 -14.82 3.13
C ALA A 236 -6.86 -13.98 2.10
N ALA A 237 -7.59 -12.95 2.54
CA ALA A 237 -8.37 -12.09 1.65
C ALA A 237 -7.44 -11.20 0.81
N THR A 238 -6.47 -10.56 1.46
CA THR A 238 -5.43 -9.77 0.79
C THR A 238 -4.60 -10.63 -0.15
N ALA A 239 -4.18 -11.83 0.28
CA ALA A 239 -3.42 -12.76 -0.55
C ALA A 239 -4.19 -13.15 -1.83
N LYS A 240 -5.49 -13.43 -1.72
CA LYS A 240 -6.35 -13.73 -2.86
C LYS A 240 -6.48 -12.53 -3.81
N LEU A 241 -6.74 -11.34 -3.28
CA LEU A 241 -6.85 -10.13 -4.07
C LEU A 241 -5.56 -9.86 -4.86
N LEU A 242 -4.40 -9.93 -4.21
CA LEU A 242 -3.11 -9.66 -4.86
C LEU A 242 -2.75 -10.73 -5.90
N ASP A 243 -3.15 -12.00 -5.68
CA ASP A 243 -3.03 -13.05 -6.71
C ASP A 243 -3.89 -12.73 -7.92
N GLU A 244 -5.16 -12.39 -7.75
CA GLU A 244 -6.07 -11.97 -8.83
C GLU A 244 -5.55 -10.73 -9.58
N CYS A 245 -4.83 -9.82 -8.90
CA CYS A 245 -4.18 -8.65 -9.49
C CYS A 245 -2.87 -8.95 -10.22
N GLY A 246 -2.41 -10.20 -10.23
CA GLY A 246 -1.24 -10.60 -11.00
C GLY A 246 0.07 -10.67 -10.21
N ALA A 247 0.03 -10.72 -8.87
CA ALA A 247 1.25 -10.92 -8.08
C ALA A 247 1.98 -12.20 -8.49
N HIS A 248 3.28 -12.14 -8.68
CA HIS A 248 4.12 -13.30 -8.98
C HIS A 248 4.53 -14.04 -7.72
N ALA A 249 4.60 -13.32 -6.60
CA ALA A 249 4.87 -13.87 -5.29
C ALA A 249 4.11 -13.10 -4.21
N LEU A 250 3.92 -13.72 -3.06
CA LEU A 250 3.37 -13.12 -1.85
C LEU A 250 4.36 -13.24 -0.70
N VAL A 251 4.36 -12.22 0.17
CA VAL A 251 5.11 -12.20 1.44
C VAL A 251 4.21 -11.76 2.57
N ALA A 252 4.53 -12.19 3.82
CA ALA A 252 3.88 -11.68 5.03
C ALA A 252 4.70 -10.57 5.71
N GLY A 253 5.97 -10.44 5.35
CA GLY A 253 6.97 -9.51 5.87
C GLY A 253 8.34 -9.90 5.34
N PHE A 254 9.39 -9.22 5.83
CA PHE A 254 10.74 -9.31 5.26
C PHE A 254 11.78 -9.78 6.28
N GLN A 255 11.38 -10.63 7.25
CA GLN A 255 12.24 -11.12 8.34
C GLN A 255 13.53 -11.79 7.84
N SER A 256 13.49 -12.41 6.67
CA SER A 256 14.65 -13.03 6.01
C SER A 256 14.94 -12.30 4.69
N ALA A 257 15.13 -10.98 4.75
CA ALA A 257 15.24 -10.11 3.58
C ALA A 257 16.32 -10.53 2.60
N GLU A 258 17.52 -10.92 3.09
CA GLU A 258 18.62 -11.40 2.24
C GLU A 258 18.19 -12.64 1.45
N ALA A 259 17.76 -13.69 2.14
CA ALA A 259 17.33 -14.93 1.49
C ALA A 259 16.12 -14.70 0.55
N PHE A 260 15.23 -13.77 0.91
CA PHE A 260 14.10 -13.40 0.06
C PHE A 260 14.56 -12.67 -1.22
N THR A 261 15.46 -11.70 -1.10
CA THR A 261 15.98 -10.95 -2.26
C THR A 261 16.82 -11.82 -3.17
N ASP A 262 17.63 -12.73 -2.61
CA ASP A 262 18.37 -13.72 -3.40
C ASP A 262 17.43 -14.66 -4.15
N TRP A 263 16.42 -15.20 -3.46
CA TRP A 263 15.41 -16.02 -4.11
C TRP A 263 14.67 -15.24 -5.22
N LEU A 264 14.37 -13.97 -4.99
CA LEU A 264 13.63 -13.12 -5.93
C LEU A 264 14.46 -12.75 -7.16
N LEU A 265 15.71 -12.32 -6.95
CA LEU A 265 16.54 -11.65 -7.96
C LEU A 265 17.61 -12.55 -8.56
N VAL A 266 18.21 -13.43 -7.76
CA VAL A 266 19.29 -14.34 -8.19
C VAL A 266 18.69 -15.66 -8.66
N HIS A 267 17.94 -16.33 -7.80
CA HIS A 267 17.35 -17.64 -8.09
C HIS A 267 16.05 -17.58 -8.91
N ARG A 268 15.54 -16.38 -9.17
CA ARG A 268 14.36 -16.13 -10.02
C ARG A 268 13.14 -16.93 -9.58
N GLY A 269 12.96 -17.07 -8.26
CA GLY A 269 11.85 -17.82 -7.66
C GLY A 269 12.01 -19.34 -7.68
N GLU A 270 13.15 -19.86 -8.10
CA GLU A 270 13.50 -21.26 -7.91
C GLU A 270 14.06 -21.46 -6.51
N ARG A 271 13.94 -22.69 -5.95
CA ARG A 271 14.63 -23.01 -4.71
C ARG A 271 16.10 -23.24 -5.01
N PRO A 272 17.03 -22.72 -4.18
CA PRO A 272 18.46 -22.98 -4.35
C PRO A 272 18.80 -24.47 -4.19
#